data_d67f78a0e028f0790fdd0b624ebecd31
#
_entry.id   d67f78a0e028f0790fdd0b624ebecd31
#
_cell.length_a   1.000
_cell.length_b   1.000
_cell.length_c   1.000
_cell.angle_alpha   90.00
_cell.angle_beta   90.00
_cell.angle_gamma   90.00
#
_symmetry.space_group_name_H-M   'P 1'
#
loop_
_entity.id
_entity.type
_entity.pdbx_description
1 polymer ?
#
loop_
_entity_poly.entity_id
_entity_poly.type
_entity_poly.pdbx_seq_one_letter_code
_entity_poly.pdbx_strand_id
1 'polypeptide(L)'
;MFNILRPLIFKFSPEVAHSLAIKALKLNNIPYSKPKDNHILETTFCEKKLSSPIGVAAGFDKNAEVYNPLFNLGFGFVEVGTITPKPQFGNPKPRVFRLEEDEALINRLGFNNSGSEQISKRIKENNKKGFLGINIGPNKDSKDRVEDYLICFRKFYNLADYITINISSPNTENLRDFHNQDAVSYTHLTLPTTPYV
;
A
#
# COMPACT_ATOMS: atom_id res chain seq x y z
N MET A 1 -3.19 19.72 17.17
CA MET A 1 -2.82 18.48 17.89
C MET A 1 -1.50 17.89 17.39
N PHE A 2 -1.30 17.69 16.09
CA PHE A 2 -0.03 17.15 15.56
C PHE A 2 1.20 17.98 15.96
N ASN A 3 1.15 19.30 15.81
CA ASN A 3 2.29 20.18 16.16
C ASN A 3 2.75 20.07 17.63
N ILE A 4 1.83 19.70 18.53
CA ILE A 4 2.17 19.47 19.96
C ILE A 4 2.84 18.11 20.14
N LEU A 5 2.41 17.09 19.39
CA LEU A 5 2.93 15.72 19.48
C LEU A 5 4.19 15.51 18.63
N ARG A 6 4.40 16.33 17.59
CA ARG A 6 5.54 16.23 16.66
C ARG A 6 6.91 16.13 17.39
N PRO A 7 7.24 17.01 18.34
CA PRO A 7 8.54 16.94 19.02
C PRO A 7 8.76 15.63 19.76
N LEU A 8 7.69 15.05 20.31
CA LEU A 8 7.77 13.77 21.02
C LEU A 8 7.92 12.60 20.03
N ILE A 9 7.15 12.60 18.95
CA ILE A 9 7.20 11.56 17.90
C ILE A 9 8.57 11.58 17.22
N PHE A 10 9.16 12.76 17.01
CA PHE A 10 10.45 12.90 16.33
C PHE A 10 11.65 12.44 17.16
N LYS A 11 11.50 12.22 18.47
CA LYS A 11 12.52 11.54 19.28
C LYS A 11 12.71 10.07 18.92
N PHE A 12 11.72 9.45 18.29
CA PHE A 12 11.82 8.07 17.82
C PHE A 12 12.33 8.02 16.38
N SER A 13 13.05 6.95 16.04
CA SER A 13 13.39 6.71 14.64
C SER A 13 12.10 6.58 13.79
N PRO A 14 12.14 6.93 12.49
CA PRO A 14 10.93 6.92 11.63
C PRO A 14 10.20 5.59 11.63
N GLU A 15 10.91 4.45 11.58
CA GLU A 15 10.29 3.12 11.59
C GLU A 15 9.67 2.74 12.94
N VAL A 16 10.27 3.20 14.05
CA VAL A 16 9.69 3.01 15.39
C VAL A 16 8.41 3.82 15.52
N ALA A 17 8.43 5.09 15.12
CA ALA A 17 7.24 5.94 15.11
C ALA A 17 6.12 5.34 14.25
N HIS A 18 6.43 4.82 13.06
CA HIS A 18 5.47 4.12 12.20
C HIS A 18 4.91 2.87 12.91
N SER A 19 5.75 2.05 13.51
CA SER A 19 5.30 0.84 14.24
C SER A 19 4.38 1.17 15.41
N LEU A 20 4.64 2.27 16.12
CA LEU A 20 3.78 2.76 17.20
C LEU A 20 2.42 3.23 16.64
N ALA A 21 2.41 3.92 15.50
CA ALA A 21 1.16 4.33 14.84
C ALA A 21 0.31 3.12 14.42
N ILE A 22 0.92 2.09 13.82
CA ILE A 22 0.23 0.84 13.47
C ILE A 22 -0.35 0.16 14.72
N LYS A 23 0.43 0.07 15.81
CA LYS A 23 -0.06 -0.51 17.08
C LYS A 23 -1.23 0.29 17.66
N ALA A 24 -1.15 1.61 17.65
CA ALA A 24 -2.22 2.48 18.14
C ALA A 24 -3.50 2.31 17.31
N LEU A 25 -3.40 2.22 15.99
CA LEU A 25 -4.54 1.96 15.10
C LEU A 25 -5.16 0.58 15.34
N LYS A 26 -4.35 -0.45 15.62
CA LYS A 26 -4.86 -1.80 15.97
C LYS A 26 -5.70 -1.82 17.24
N LEU A 27 -5.37 -0.99 18.22
CA LEU A 27 -6.15 -0.93 19.47
C LEU A 27 -7.57 -0.40 19.24
N ASN A 28 -7.84 0.20 18.08
CA ASN A 28 -9.14 0.76 17.67
C ASN A 28 -9.80 1.69 18.72
N ASN A 29 -9.01 2.15 19.70
CA ASN A 29 -9.43 2.98 20.82
C ASN A 29 -9.02 4.44 20.64
N ILE A 30 -8.60 4.83 19.44
CA ILE A 30 -8.30 6.23 19.15
C ILE A 30 -9.63 6.97 19.13
N PRO A 31 -9.86 7.90 20.07
CA PRO A 31 -11.06 8.71 20.02
C PRO A 31 -10.99 9.60 18.78
N TYR A 32 -11.71 9.21 17.78
CA TYR A 32 -11.91 10.04 16.59
C TYR A 32 -13.42 10.35 16.47
N SER A 33 -13.71 11.59 16.17
CA SER A 33 -15.05 11.93 15.70
C SER A 33 -15.16 11.37 14.29
N LYS A 34 -16.13 10.49 14.04
CA LYS A 34 -16.46 10.13 12.66
C LYS A 34 -16.55 11.42 11.85
N PRO A 35 -15.84 11.54 10.72
CA PRO A 35 -16.06 12.66 9.83
C PRO A 35 -17.57 12.75 9.58
N LYS A 36 -18.15 13.93 9.74
CA LYS A 36 -19.53 14.14 9.30
C LYS A 36 -19.56 13.77 7.83
N ASP A 37 -20.50 12.92 7.43
CA ASP A 37 -20.73 12.60 6.03
C ASP A 37 -20.87 13.91 5.27
N ASN A 38 -19.84 14.27 4.56
CA ASN A 38 -19.83 15.49 3.79
C ASN A 38 -19.98 15.12 2.32
N HIS A 39 -21.22 15.15 1.83
CA HIS A 39 -21.55 14.83 0.45
C HIS A 39 -20.75 15.63 -0.58
N ILE A 40 -20.19 16.79 -0.18
CA ILE A 40 -19.31 17.60 -1.03
C ILE A 40 -18.00 16.86 -1.36
N LEU A 41 -17.54 15.97 -0.48
CA LEU A 41 -16.31 15.18 -0.67
C LEU A 41 -16.55 13.85 -1.38
N GLU A 42 -17.80 13.47 -1.61
CA GLU A 42 -18.11 12.23 -2.32
C GLU A 42 -17.57 12.28 -3.75
N THR A 43 -16.96 11.19 -4.16
CA THR A 43 -16.45 11.01 -5.53
C THR A 43 -16.71 9.60 -6.00
N THR A 44 -16.54 9.38 -7.30
CA THR A 44 -16.68 8.04 -7.90
C THR A 44 -15.35 7.59 -8.47
N PHE A 45 -14.93 6.38 -8.12
CA PHE A 45 -13.74 5.74 -8.66
C PHE A 45 -14.04 4.27 -8.96
N CYS A 46 -13.73 3.81 -10.18
CA CYS A 46 -14.07 2.46 -10.65
C CYS A 46 -15.54 2.10 -10.38
N GLU A 47 -16.47 2.97 -10.76
CA GLU A 47 -17.93 2.83 -10.60
C GLU A 47 -18.42 2.73 -9.15
N LYS A 48 -17.54 2.85 -8.18
CA LYS A 48 -17.87 2.85 -6.75
C LYS A 48 -17.84 4.26 -6.16
N LYS A 49 -18.84 4.56 -5.34
CA LYS A 49 -18.87 5.80 -4.56
C LYS A 49 -17.89 5.72 -3.40
N LEU A 50 -17.07 6.74 -3.28
CA LEU A 50 -16.14 6.95 -2.17
C LEU A 50 -16.63 8.14 -1.34
N SER A 51 -16.53 8.02 -0.02
CA SER A 51 -16.88 9.09 0.93
C SER A 51 -15.90 10.28 0.89
N SER A 52 -14.71 10.08 0.33
CA SER A 52 -13.64 11.07 0.25
C SER A 52 -12.73 10.77 -0.93
N PRO A 53 -12.22 11.80 -1.64
CA PRO A 53 -11.21 11.63 -2.68
C PRO A 53 -9.81 11.38 -2.11
N ILE A 54 -9.63 11.46 -0.78
CA ILE A 54 -8.36 11.28 -0.10
C ILE A 54 -8.24 9.83 0.36
N GLY A 55 -7.15 9.17 0.00
CA GLY A 55 -6.83 7.81 0.42
C GLY A 55 -5.46 7.68 1.05
N VAL A 56 -5.16 6.49 1.53
CA VAL A 56 -3.84 6.12 2.05
C VAL A 56 -3.12 5.27 1.02
N ALA A 57 -1.95 5.74 0.58
CA ALA A 57 -1.12 5.04 -0.40
C ALA A 57 -0.41 3.82 0.23
N ALA A 58 0.00 2.87 -0.62
CA ALA A 58 0.86 1.76 -0.24
C ALA A 58 2.13 2.24 0.47
N GLY A 59 2.61 1.42 1.41
CA GLY A 59 3.79 1.73 2.23
C GLY A 59 3.46 2.13 3.66
N PHE A 60 2.27 2.60 3.96
CA PHE A 60 1.82 2.82 5.34
C PHE A 60 1.38 1.49 5.97
N ASP A 61 0.34 0.85 5.44
CA ASP A 61 -0.10 -0.48 5.89
C ASP A 61 0.45 -1.58 4.97
N LYS A 62 1.70 -1.98 5.20
CA LYS A 62 2.40 -2.94 4.34
C LYS A 62 1.82 -4.36 4.42
N ASN A 63 1.14 -4.68 5.51
CA ASN A 63 0.72 -6.04 5.85
C ASN A 63 -0.80 -6.19 6.00
N ALA A 64 -1.59 -5.21 5.58
CA ALA A 64 -3.03 -5.17 5.75
C ALA A 64 -3.46 -5.37 7.22
N GLU A 65 -2.81 -4.63 8.12
CA GLU A 65 -3.03 -4.75 9.56
C GLU A 65 -4.04 -3.73 10.10
N VAL A 66 -4.19 -2.59 9.41
CA VAL A 66 -4.95 -1.43 9.91
C VAL A 66 -5.82 -0.73 8.85
N TYR A 67 -6.04 -1.36 7.68
CA TYR A 67 -6.85 -0.75 6.62
C TYR A 67 -8.29 -0.42 7.08
N ASN A 68 -8.92 -1.28 7.90
CA ASN A 68 -10.25 -0.99 8.44
C ASN A 68 -10.27 0.18 9.43
N PRO A 69 -9.35 0.30 10.41
CA PRO A 69 -9.18 1.52 11.20
C PRO A 69 -8.95 2.79 10.36
N LEU A 70 -8.24 2.69 9.25
CA LEU A 70 -8.02 3.84 8.36
C LEU A 70 -9.32 4.29 7.67
N PHE A 71 -10.19 3.37 7.24
CA PHE A 71 -11.53 3.74 6.77
C PHE A 71 -12.34 4.45 7.84
N ASN A 72 -12.23 4.00 9.08
CA ASN A 72 -12.90 4.65 10.21
C ASN A 72 -12.39 6.09 10.46
N LEU A 73 -11.18 6.44 10.06
CA LEU A 73 -10.63 7.80 10.11
C LEU A 73 -11.16 8.70 8.96
N GLY A 74 -11.93 8.17 8.02
CA GLY A 74 -12.54 8.92 6.94
C GLY A 74 -11.79 8.90 5.62
N PHE A 75 -10.77 8.05 5.46
CA PHE A 75 -10.15 7.84 4.16
C PHE A 75 -11.12 7.12 3.22
N GLY A 76 -11.29 7.63 2.00
CA GLY A 76 -12.20 7.08 0.99
C GLY A 76 -11.70 5.76 0.42
N PHE A 77 -10.39 5.58 0.36
CA PHE A 77 -9.73 4.33 -0.06
C PHE A 77 -8.42 4.11 0.68
N VAL A 78 -8.00 2.86 0.74
CA VAL A 78 -6.72 2.47 1.36
C VAL A 78 -6.02 1.48 0.45
N GLU A 79 -4.77 1.75 0.12
CA GLU A 79 -3.90 0.82 -0.60
C GLU A 79 -2.90 0.20 0.36
N VAL A 80 -2.91 -1.13 0.45
CA VAL A 80 -1.98 -1.91 1.29
C VAL A 80 -0.84 -2.50 0.46
N GLY A 81 0.28 -2.77 1.08
CA GLY A 81 1.45 -3.35 0.41
C GLY A 81 2.63 -2.36 0.38
N THR A 82 3.66 -2.58 -0.47
CA THR A 82 3.75 -3.57 -1.56
C THR A 82 3.89 -4.97 -0.98
N ILE A 83 3.14 -5.92 -1.52
CA ILE A 83 3.11 -7.31 -1.10
C ILE A 83 3.90 -8.14 -2.11
N THR A 84 4.77 -9.02 -1.62
CA THR A 84 5.54 -9.97 -2.43
C THR A 84 5.05 -11.40 -2.20
N PRO A 85 5.28 -12.36 -3.12
CA PRO A 85 4.90 -13.76 -2.92
C PRO A 85 5.38 -14.34 -1.59
N LYS A 86 6.67 -14.20 -1.31
CA LYS A 86 7.31 -14.66 -0.08
C LYS A 86 7.52 -13.50 0.90
N PRO A 87 7.58 -13.76 2.22
CA PRO A 87 8.00 -12.75 3.19
C PRO A 87 9.35 -12.15 2.84
N GLN A 88 9.51 -10.85 3.08
CA GLN A 88 10.75 -10.13 2.76
C GLN A 88 11.05 -9.08 3.82
N PHE A 89 12.28 -9.08 4.34
CA PHE A 89 12.70 -8.12 5.38
C PHE A 89 12.97 -6.72 4.81
N GLY A 90 13.20 -6.62 3.51
CA GLY A 90 13.64 -5.40 2.86
C GLY A 90 15.13 -5.10 3.09
N ASN A 91 15.53 -3.85 2.84
CA ASN A 91 16.92 -3.43 2.97
C ASN A 91 17.35 -3.28 4.44
N PRO A 92 18.66 -3.33 4.75
CA PRO A 92 19.19 -3.10 6.09
C PRO A 92 18.79 -1.73 6.67
N LYS A 93 18.56 -1.70 7.98
CA LYS A 93 18.30 -0.46 8.73
C LYS A 93 19.60 0.30 9.03
N PRO A 94 19.58 1.65 9.13
CA PRO A 94 18.46 2.56 8.94
C PRO A 94 18.10 2.70 7.45
N ARG A 95 16.82 2.83 7.13
CA ARG A 95 16.31 2.84 5.76
C ARG A 95 15.15 3.83 5.52
N VAL A 96 14.83 4.63 6.52
CA VAL A 96 13.92 5.78 6.43
C VAL A 96 14.56 6.95 7.14
N PHE A 97 14.64 8.08 6.47
CA PHE A 97 15.32 9.29 6.96
C PHE A 97 14.38 10.48 6.84
N ARG A 98 14.30 11.28 7.89
CA ARG A 98 13.61 12.57 7.87
C ARG A 98 14.59 13.66 7.47
N LEU A 99 14.16 14.50 6.57
CA LEU A 99 14.81 15.75 6.20
C LEU A 99 13.96 16.87 6.81
N GLU A 100 14.29 17.25 8.05
CA GLU A 100 13.41 18.12 8.84
C GLU A 100 13.35 19.54 8.27
N GLU A 101 14.45 20.04 7.74
CA GLU A 101 14.55 21.37 7.12
C GLU A 101 13.74 21.45 5.82
N ASP A 102 13.69 20.35 5.04
CA ASP A 102 12.97 20.26 3.76
C ASP A 102 11.54 19.72 3.93
N GLU A 103 11.10 19.40 5.15
CA GLU A 103 9.85 18.72 5.47
C GLU A 103 9.60 17.45 4.63
N ALA A 104 10.67 16.70 4.32
CA ALA A 104 10.69 15.57 3.42
C ALA A 104 11.12 14.27 4.09
N LEU A 105 10.90 13.15 3.36
CA LEU A 105 11.31 11.81 3.77
C LEU A 105 12.07 11.13 2.62
N ILE A 106 13.21 10.53 2.94
CA ILE A 106 13.90 9.61 2.04
C ILE A 106 13.75 8.20 2.57
N ASN A 107 13.49 7.23 1.70
CA ASN A 107 13.46 5.83 2.07
C ASN A 107 14.16 4.92 1.07
N ARG A 108 14.63 3.78 1.60
CA ARG A 108 15.15 2.65 0.86
C ARG A 108 14.60 1.34 1.44
N LEU A 109 13.28 1.25 1.60
CA LEU A 109 12.61 0.17 2.34
C LEU A 109 12.80 -1.21 1.71
N GLY A 110 12.68 -1.34 0.38
CA GLY A 110 12.87 -2.61 -0.33
C GLY A 110 11.75 -3.62 -0.09
N PHE A 111 10.50 -3.19 -0.15
CA PHE A 111 9.28 -4.03 -0.06
C PHE A 111 9.23 -4.95 1.16
N ASN A 112 9.54 -4.45 2.34
CA ASN A 112 9.43 -5.24 3.57
C ASN A 112 7.97 -5.57 3.89
N ASN A 113 7.64 -6.87 3.91
CA ASN A 113 6.28 -7.37 4.16
C ASN A 113 6.28 -8.83 4.62
N SER A 114 5.13 -9.31 5.10
CA SER A 114 4.94 -10.67 5.65
C SER A 114 4.63 -11.73 4.60
N GLY A 115 4.65 -11.37 3.30
CA GLY A 115 4.33 -12.29 2.20
C GLY A 115 2.83 -12.45 1.93
N SER A 116 2.54 -12.85 0.70
CA SER A 116 1.17 -12.92 0.18
C SER A 116 0.27 -13.88 0.95
N GLU A 117 0.82 -14.99 1.47
CA GLU A 117 0.05 -15.99 2.20
C GLU A 117 -0.55 -15.43 3.49
N GLN A 118 0.31 -14.86 4.34
CA GLN A 118 -0.12 -14.32 5.63
C GLN A 118 -1.06 -13.12 5.45
N ILE A 119 -0.78 -12.28 4.46
CA ILE A 119 -1.58 -11.07 4.21
C ILE A 119 -2.94 -11.42 3.64
N SER A 120 -3.03 -12.36 2.68
CA SER A 120 -4.31 -12.79 2.13
C SER A 120 -5.21 -13.45 3.18
N LYS A 121 -4.62 -14.26 4.06
CA LYS A 121 -5.34 -14.84 5.20
C LYS A 121 -5.94 -13.74 6.08
N ARG A 122 -5.13 -12.74 6.45
CA ARG A 122 -5.57 -11.61 7.27
C ARG A 122 -6.72 -10.83 6.63
N ILE A 123 -6.66 -10.58 5.33
CA ILE A 123 -7.73 -9.86 4.61
C ILE A 123 -9.02 -10.70 4.59
N LYS A 124 -8.93 -12.02 4.39
CA LYS A 124 -10.09 -12.93 4.41
C LYS A 124 -10.76 -13.00 5.78
N GLU A 125 -9.99 -12.98 6.86
CA GLU A 125 -10.48 -13.03 8.23
C GLU A 125 -11.12 -11.71 8.71
N ASN A 126 -10.81 -10.60 8.05
CA ASN A 126 -11.32 -9.28 8.40
C ASN A 126 -12.25 -8.74 7.32
N ASN A 127 -13.54 -8.60 7.63
CA ASN A 127 -14.51 -8.01 6.72
C ASN A 127 -14.07 -6.61 6.28
N LYS A 128 -13.87 -6.45 4.98
CA LYS A 128 -13.49 -5.19 4.35
C LYS A 128 -14.62 -4.16 4.48
N LYS A 129 -14.33 -3.01 5.08
CA LYS A 129 -15.30 -1.94 5.34
C LYS A 129 -15.33 -0.83 4.28
N GLY A 130 -14.40 -0.84 3.33
CA GLY A 130 -14.26 0.23 2.34
C GLY A 130 -13.52 -0.21 1.08
N PHE A 131 -13.14 0.75 0.25
CA PHE A 131 -12.49 0.51 -1.03
C PHE A 131 -11.00 0.23 -0.83
N LEU A 132 -10.63 -1.04 -1.01
CA LEU A 132 -9.30 -1.58 -0.72
C LEU A 132 -8.51 -1.83 -2.00
N GLY A 133 -7.40 -1.12 -2.16
CA GLY A 133 -6.37 -1.41 -3.14
C GLY A 133 -5.29 -2.34 -2.59
N ILE A 134 -4.73 -3.19 -3.45
CA ILE A 134 -3.60 -4.04 -3.09
C ILE A 134 -2.46 -3.80 -4.08
N ASN A 135 -1.34 -3.32 -3.53
CA ASN A 135 -0.12 -3.08 -4.27
C ASN A 135 0.75 -4.34 -4.24
N ILE A 136 1.12 -4.85 -5.40
CA ILE A 136 1.91 -6.07 -5.54
C ILE A 136 3.25 -5.81 -6.23
N GLY A 137 4.26 -6.59 -5.86
CA GLY A 137 5.59 -6.52 -6.43
C GLY A 137 6.36 -7.83 -6.31
N PRO A 138 7.48 -7.97 -7.01
CA PRO A 138 8.29 -9.18 -6.96
C PRO A 138 9.17 -9.23 -5.71
N ASN A 139 9.59 -10.41 -5.32
CA ASN A 139 10.67 -10.57 -4.35
C ASN A 139 11.99 -10.05 -4.93
N LYS A 140 12.89 -9.61 -4.03
CA LYS A 140 14.21 -9.06 -4.43
C LYS A 140 15.07 -10.10 -5.15
N ASP A 141 15.02 -11.32 -4.69
CA ASP A 141 15.77 -12.49 -5.18
C ASP A 141 14.98 -13.33 -6.20
N SER A 142 13.90 -12.79 -6.75
CA SER A 142 13.08 -13.48 -7.75
C SER A 142 13.87 -13.73 -9.03
N LYS A 143 13.76 -14.96 -9.52
CA LYS A 143 14.29 -15.36 -10.84
C LYS A 143 13.31 -15.07 -11.97
N ASP A 144 12.02 -15.07 -11.66
CA ASP A 144 10.95 -14.74 -12.58
C ASP A 144 9.97 -13.75 -11.91
N ARG A 145 10.18 -12.47 -12.20
CA ARG A 145 9.39 -11.39 -11.62
C ARG A 145 7.97 -11.37 -12.15
N VAL A 146 7.76 -11.80 -13.38
CA VAL A 146 6.42 -11.85 -13.97
C VAL A 146 5.59 -12.90 -13.24
N GLU A 147 6.15 -14.07 -12.97
CA GLU A 147 5.45 -15.09 -12.20
C GLU A 147 5.16 -14.62 -10.76
N ASP A 148 6.05 -13.86 -10.14
CA ASP A 148 5.79 -13.25 -8.82
C ASP A 148 4.55 -12.34 -8.83
N TYR A 149 4.38 -11.51 -9.86
CA TYR A 149 3.16 -10.70 -10.04
C TYR A 149 1.94 -11.57 -10.24
N LEU A 150 2.02 -12.63 -11.06
CA LEU A 150 0.90 -13.53 -11.32
C LEU A 150 0.49 -14.29 -10.05
N ILE A 151 1.43 -14.75 -9.24
CA ILE A 151 1.16 -15.38 -7.94
C ILE A 151 0.36 -14.44 -7.04
N CYS A 152 0.84 -13.21 -6.89
CA CYS A 152 0.15 -12.21 -6.08
C CYS A 152 -1.21 -11.83 -6.68
N PHE A 153 -1.27 -11.61 -7.99
CA PHE A 153 -2.52 -11.26 -8.68
C PHE A 153 -3.60 -12.33 -8.46
N ARG A 154 -3.32 -13.59 -8.74
CA ARG A 154 -4.25 -14.71 -8.54
C ARG A 154 -4.73 -14.81 -7.09
N LYS A 155 -3.86 -14.53 -6.13
CA LYS A 155 -4.17 -14.60 -4.70
C LYS A 155 -5.08 -13.48 -4.22
N PHE A 156 -4.95 -12.27 -4.79
CA PHE A 156 -5.64 -11.07 -4.31
C PHE A 156 -6.79 -10.60 -5.20
N TYR A 157 -6.95 -11.16 -6.41
CA TYR A 157 -7.95 -10.74 -7.39
C TYR A 157 -9.38 -10.61 -6.81
N ASN A 158 -9.82 -11.60 -6.01
CA ASN A 158 -11.14 -11.59 -5.39
C ASN A 158 -11.20 -10.89 -4.02
N LEU A 159 -10.08 -10.33 -3.53
CA LEU A 159 -9.99 -9.68 -2.23
C LEU A 159 -9.89 -8.16 -2.35
N ALA A 160 -9.36 -7.68 -3.45
CA ALA A 160 -9.13 -6.27 -3.76
C ALA A 160 -10.29 -5.65 -4.54
N ASP A 161 -10.46 -4.34 -4.41
CA ASP A 161 -11.29 -3.55 -5.34
C ASP A 161 -10.48 -3.11 -6.56
N TYR A 162 -9.17 -2.93 -6.39
CA TYR A 162 -8.21 -2.74 -7.48
C TYR A 162 -6.84 -3.30 -7.07
N ILE A 163 -6.01 -3.59 -8.06
CA ILE A 163 -4.64 -4.07 -7.87
C ILE A 163 -3.68 -3.09 -8.56
N THR A 164 -2.66 -2.67 -7.83
CA THR A 164 -1.56 -1.86 -8.35
C THR A 164 -0.36 -2.74 -8.61
N ILE A 165 0.08 -2.82 -9.87
CA ILE A 165 1.32 -3.48 -10.27
C ILE A 165 2.46 -2.50 -10.08
N ASN A 166 3.29 -2.72 -9.06
CA ASN A 166 4.37 -1.79 -8.70
C ASN A 166 5.64 -2.10 -9.48
N ILE A 167 5.91 -1.33 -10.50
CA ILE A 167 7.12 -1.38 -11.32
C ILE A 167 8.02 -0.16 -11.13
N SER A 168 7.70 0.73 -10.19
CA SER A 168 8.33 2.06 -10.07
C SER A 168 9.38 2.17 -8.96
N SER A 169 9.48 1.18 -8.06
CA SER A 169 10.40 1.26 -6.92
C SER A 169 11.87 1.32 -7.38
N PRO A 170 12.62 2.35 -6.94
CA PRO A 170 14.06 2.41 -7.20
C PRO A 170 14.87 1.51 -6.26
N ASN A 171 14.22 0.95 -5.23
CA ASN A 171 14.85 0.19 -4.16
C ASN A 171 14.94 -1.32 -4.46
N THR A 172 14.45 -1.74 -5.62
CA THR A 172 14.56 -3.10 -6.15
C THR A 172 15.34 -3.03 -7.46
N GLU A 173 16.48 -3.66 -7.50
CA GLU A 173 17.40 -3.64 -8.63
C GLU A 173 16.68 -4.10 -9.92
N ASN A 174 16.90 -3.37 -11.02
CA ASN A 174 16.34 -3.65 -12.34
C ASN A 174 14.79 -3.75 -12.41
N LEU A 175 14.05 -3.30 -11.38
CA LEU A 175 12.59 -3.31 -11.42
C LEU A 175 12.05 -2.32 -12.45
N ARG A 176 12.74 -1.19 -12.61
CA ARG A 176 12.37 -0.14 -13.55
C ARG A 176 12.61 -0.52 -15.03
N ASP A 177 13.28 -1.64 -15.29
CA ASP A 177 13.45 -2.15 -16.66
C ASP A 177 12.11 -2.52 -17.29
N PHE A 178 11.06 -2.78 -16.48
CA PHE A 178 9.69 -2.92 -16.97
C PHE A 178 9.09 -1.63 -17.54
N HIS A 179 9.76 -0.48 -17.40
CA HIS A 179 9.38 0.77 -18.07
C HIS A 179 9.99 0.89 -19.47
N ASN A 180 10.88 -0.01 -19.88
CA ASN A 180 11.50 0.02 -21.20
C ASN A 180 10.45 -0.17 -22.30
N GLN A 181 10.65 0.50 -23.44
CA GLN A 181 9.70 0.54 -24.54
C GLN A 181 9.29 -0.87 -25.02
N ASP A 182 10.24 -1.80 -25.08
CA ASP A 182 9.97 -3.18 -25.52
C ASP A 182 9.04 -3.92 -24.56
N ALA A 183 9.23 -3.76 -23.25
CA ALA A 183 8.37 -4.36 -22.24
C ALA A 183 6.94 -3.78 -22.29
N VAL A 184 6.81 -2.47 -22.47
CA VAL A 184 5.53 -1.78 -22.60
C VAL A 184 4.82 -2.19 -23.90
N SER A 185 5.55 -2.24 -25.01
CA SER A 185 5.01 -2.67 -26.30
C SER A 185 4.49 -4.11 -26.26
N TYR A 186 5.24 -5.03 -25.65
CA TYR A 186 4.81 -6.42 -25.47
C TYR A 186 3.51 -6.52 -24.65
N THR A 187 3.40 -5.76 -23.56
CA THR A 187 2.20 -5.73 -22.71
C THR A 187 0.97 -5.24 -23.48
N HIS A 188 1.13 -4.20 -24.31
CA HIS A 188 0.03 -3.69 -25.14
C HIS A 188 -0.38 -4.65 -26.25
N LEU A 189 0.55 -5.42 -26.83
CA LEU A 189 0.26 -6.41 -27.87
C LEU A 189 -0.43 -7.66 -27.33
N THR A 190 -0.25 -7.97 -26.05
CA THR A 190 -0.81 -9.18 -25.43
C THR A 190 -2.14 -8.96 -24.72
N LEU A 191 -2.54 -7.71 -24.50
CA LEU A 191 -3.88 -7.41 -23.99
C LEU A 191 -4.90 -7.70 -25.12
N PRO A 192 -5.90 -8.60 -24.88
CA PRO A 192 -6.98 -8.76 -25.84
C PRO A 192 -7.70 -7.42 -25.99
N THR A 193 -7.65 -6.85 -27.16
CA THR A 193 -8.52 -5.73 -27.55
C THR A 193 -9.93 -6.27 -27.60
N THR A 194 -10.67 -6.24 -26.50
CA THR A 194 -12.12 -6.40 -26.55
C THR A 194 -12.66 -5.16 -27.23
N PRO A 195 -13.32 -5.29 -28.40
CA PRO A 195 -13.98 -4.14 -28.99
C PRO A 195 -15.06 -3.69 -28.01
N TYR A 196 -15.00 -2.40 -27.65
CA TYR A 196 -16.10 -1.78 -26.95
C TYR A 196 -17.31 -1.82 -27.89
N VAL A 197 -18.33 -2.57 -27.50
CA VAL A 197 -19.67 -2.53 -28.07
C VAL A 197 -20.49 -1.55 -27.28
#